data_35dac1a2c4987cbaa69d99a2dec4d7d6
#
_entry.id   35dac1a2c4987cbaa69d99a2dec4d7d6
#
_cell.length_a   1.000
_cell.length_b   1.000
_cell.length_c   1.000
_cell.angle_alpha   90.00
_cell.angle_beta   90.00
_cell.angle_gamma   90.00
#
_symmetry.space_group_name_H-M   'P 1'
#
loop_
_entity.id
_entity.type
_entity.pdbx_description
1 polymer ?
#
loop_
_entity_poly.entity_id
_entity_poly.type
_entity_poly.pdbx_seq_one_letter_code
_entity_poly.pdbx_strand_id
1 'polypeptide(L)'
;MAIECLLKKSQLFIAGEVTTDYRPNYNQIVHDVFNRIGAEKLGWNLSELLRIGILVDKQSPDIALGVDKGGAGDQGIMYGYATNETAEQMPIPYMVATKFLQLLKNHPSKMFRADAKAQISYDYDTGRITTFLCSVQHLSLIHI
;
A
#
# COMPACT_ATOMS: atom_id res chain seq x y z
N MET A 1 5.46 16.35 -7.22
CA MET A 1 6.08 15.01 -7.31
C MET A 1 4.97 14.02 -7.61
N ALA A 2 5.09 13.31 -8.71
CA ALA A 2 4.17 12.26 -9.12
C ALA A 2 4.99 11.03 -9.52
N ILE A 3 5.10 10.05 -8.61
CA ILE A 3 5.81 8.79 -8.84
C ILE A 3 4.85 7.65 -8.55
N GLU A 4 4.73 6.75 -9.50
CA GLU A 4 3.91 5.54 -9.42
C GLU A 4 4.79 4.29 -9.46
N CYS A 5 4.32 3.24 -8.82
CA CYS A 5 4.98 1.94 -8.80
C CYS A 5 4.03 0.86 -9.30
N LEU A 6 4.48 0.06 -10.25
CA LEU A 6 3.76 -1.11 -10.75
C LEU A 6 4.59 -2.37 -10.52
N LEU A 7 4.08 -3.25 -9.68
CA LEU A 7 4.68 -4.56 -9.43
C LEU A 7 3.85 -5.67 -10.06
N LYS A 8 4.47 -6.46 -10.92
CA LYS A 8 3.87 -7.68 -11.48
C LYS A 8 4.87 -8.81 -11.56
N LYS A 9 4.61 -9.90 -10.82
CA LYS A 9 5.57 -11.01 -10.69
C LYS A 9 6.93 -10.49 -10.19
N SER A 10 7.99 -10.68 -10.98
CA SER A 10 9.35 -10.22 -10.71
C SER A 10 9.70 -8.87 -11.39
N GLN A 11 8.74 -8.16 -11.93
CA GLN A 11 8.93 -6.89 -12.61
C GLN A 11 8.40 -5.76 -11.74
N LEU A 12 9.26 -4.81 -11.38
CA LEU A 12 8.87 -3.57 -10.71
C LEU A 12 9.22 -2.40 -11.61
N PHE A 13 8.24 -1.58 -11.96
CA PHE A 13 8.45 -0.32 -12.65
C PHE A 13 8.19 0.83 -11.68
N ILE A 14 9.11 1.78 -11.65
CA ILE A 14 9.00 3.06 -10.94
C ILE A 14 9.03 4.13 -12.02
N ALA A 15 7.94 4.83 -12.20
CA ALA A 15 7.82 5.82 -13.26
C ALA A 15 7.18 7.11 -12.74
N GLY A 16 7.51 8.23 -13.35
CA GLY A 16 6.91 9.51 -13.02
C GLY A 16 7.88 10.67 -13.12
N GLU A 17 7.51 11.78 -12.49
CA GLU A 17 8.25 13.03 -12.55
C GLU A 17 8.53 13.58 -11.16
N VAL A 18 9.77 14.04 -10.95
CA VAL A 18 10.16 14.69 -9.70
C VAL A 18 11.21 15.78 -9.97
N THR A 19 10.98 16.96 -9.40
CA THR A 19 12.00 18.02 -9.35
C THR A 19 12.63 18.02 -7.98
N THR A 20 13.89 17.61 -7.91
CA THR A 20 14.67 17.57 -6.66
C THR A 20 16.16 17.57 -6.98
N ASP A 21 16.95 18.13 -6.08
CA ASP A 21 18.42 18.04 -6.12
C ASP A 21 18.94 16.74 -5.50
N TYR A 22 18.10 16.05 -4.73
CA TYR A 22 18.40 14.74 -4.16
C TYR A 22 18.27 13.64 -5.21
N ARG A 23 19.25 12.76 -5.26
CA ARG A 23 19.26 11.58 -6.14
C ARG A 23 19.05 10.31 -5.30
N PRO A 24 17.83 9.85 -5.11
CA PRO A 24 17.57 8.64 -4.34
C PRO A 24 18.13 7.40 -5.02
N ASN A 25 18.67 6.49 -4.23
CA ASN A 25 19.00 5.15 -4.71
C ASN A 25 17.72 4.29 -4.71
N TYR A 26 16.99 4.30 -5.82
CA TYR A 26 15.72 3.56 -5.95
C TYR A 26 15.89 2.06 -5.71
N ASN A 27 17.00 1.46 -6.14
CA ASN A 27 17.27 0.04 -5.89
C ASN A 27 17.36 -0.23 -4.39
N GLN A 28 18.10 0.60 -3.64
CA GLN A 28 18.21 0.44 -2.20
C GLN A 28 16.84 0.61 -1.51
N ILE A 29 16.09 1.63 -1.89
CA ILE A 29 14.74 1.88 -1.35
C ILE A 29 13.83 0.67 -1.57
N VAL A 30 13.86 0.08 -2.77
CA VAL A 30 13.08 -1.12 -3.09
C VAL A 30 13.48 -2.28 -2.19
N HIS A 31 14.78 -2.56 -2.05
CA HIS A 31 15.27 -3.62 -1.17
C HIS A 31 14.83 -3.39 0.28
N ASP A 32 14.96 -2.18 0.79
CA ASP A 32 14.57 -1.83 2.17
C ASP A 32 13.06 -2.03 2.40
N VAL A 33 12.23 -1.65 1.43
CA VAL A 33 10.77 -1.87 1.51
C VAL A 33 10.44 -3.36 1.53
N PHE A 34 11.01 -4.14 0.62
CA PHE A 34 10.76 -5.58 0.57
C PHE A 34 11.24 -6.29 1.84
N ASN A 35 12.39 -5.92 2.37
CA ASN A 35 12.90 -6.47 3.63
C ASN A 35 11.99 -6.12 4.80
N ARG A 36 11.50 -4.88 4.86
CA ARG A 36 10.54 -4.44 5.88
C ARG A 36 9.23 -5.21 5.85
N ILE A 37 8.75 -5.61 4.67
CA ILE A 37 7.54 -6.44 4.53
C ILE A 37 7.82 -7.94 4.68
N GLY A 38 9.07 -8.34 4.90
CA GLY A 38 9.45 -9.69 5.27
C GLY A 38 9.92 -10.58 4.13
N ALA A 39 10.38 -10.02 3.02
CA ALA A 39 10.89 -10.79 1.87
C ALA A 39 12.02 -11.75 2.25
N GLU A 40 13.00 -11.30 3.04
CA GLU A 40 14.09 -12.15 3.52
C GLU A 40 13.60 -13.32 4.39
N LYS A 41 12.62 -13.05 5.27
CA LYS A 41 12.03 -14.10 6.13
C LYS A 41 11.32 -15.17 5.31
N LEU A 42 10.97 -14.86 4.07
CA LEU A 42 10.32 -15.74 3.12
C LEU A 42 11.32 -16.48 2.22
N GLY A 43 12.63 -16.23 2.42
CA GLY A 43 13.68 -16.79 1.58
C GLY A 43 13.72 -16.21 0.16
N TRP A 44 13.18 -15.01 -0.03
CA TRP A 44 13.23 -14.35 -1.33
C TRP A 44 14.57 -13.64 -1.53
N ASN A 45 15.35 -14.12 -2.48
CA ASN A 45 16.52 -13.41 -2.94
C ASN A 45 16.09 -12.32 -3.94
N LEU A 46 15.91 -11.09 -3.46
CA LEU A 46 15.42 -9.99 -4.26
C LEU A 46 16.36 -9.61 -5.41
N SER A 47 17.65 -9.78 -5.23
CA SER A 47 18.64 -9.47 -6.28
C SER A 47 18.52 -10.39 -7.49
N GLU A 48 18.10 -11.64 -7.29
CA GLU A 48 17.88 -12.61 -8.36
C GLU A 48 16.46 -12.57 -8.91
N LEU A 49 15.48 -12.26 -8.07
CA LEU A 49 14.07 -12.38 -8.40
C LEU A 49 13.48 -11.09 -8.97
N LEU A 50 14.00 -9.93 -8.60
CA LEU A 50 13.36 -8.64 -8.92
C LEU A 50 14.12 -7.89 -10.00
N ARG A 51 13.43 -7.56 -11.08
CA ARG A 51 13.91 -6.66 -12.13
C ARG A 51 13.26 -5.31 -11.96
N ILE A 52 14.07 -4.27 -11.78
CA ILE A 52 13.61 -2.91 -11.49
C ILE A 52 13.85 -2.04 -12.72
N GLY A 53 12.78 -1.53 -13.31
CA GLY A 53 12.80 -0.49 -14.32
C GLY A 53 12.54 0.88 -13.69
N ILE A 54 13.42 1.83 -13.93
CA ILE A 54 13.33 3.19 -13.37
C ILE A 54 13.16 4.16 -14.54
N LEU A 55 12.02 4.84 -14.59
CA LEU A 55 11.62 5.84 -15.60
C LEU A 55 11.15 7.09 -14.87
N VAL A 56 12.07 7.73 -14.15
CA VAL A 56 11.80 8.93 -13.36
C VAL A 56 12.53 10.11 -13.96
N ASP A 57 11.77 11.07 -14.46
CA ASP A 57 12.26 12.26 -15.12
C ASP A 57 12.04 13.52 -14.28
N LYS A 58 12.62 14.63 -14.72
CA LYS A 58 12.34 15.94 -14.15
C LYS A 58 10.98 16.43 -14.64
N GLN A 59 10.22 17.04 -13.73
CA GLN A 59 8.91 17.62 -14.05
C GLN A 59 9.01 18.66 -15.19
N SER A 60 8.01 18.66 -16.06
CA SER A 60 7.88 19.65 -17.13
C SER A 60 7.93 21.08 -16.59
N PRO A 61 8.70 21.99 -17.21
CA PRO A 61 8.74 23.40 -16.82
C PRO A 61 7.36 24.07 -16.90
N ASP A 62 6.51 23.67 -17.83
CA ASP A 62 5.17 24.23 -18.00
C ASP A 62 4.26 23.90 -16.81
N ILE A 63 4.35 22.67 -16.28
CA ILE A 63 3.61 22.27 -15.07
C ILE A 63 4.19 22.98 -13.85
N ALA A 64 5.50 23.15 -13.77
CA ALA A 64 6.18 23.81 -12.67
C ALA A 64 5.71 25.27 -12.49
N LEU A 65 5.37 25.98 -13.56
CA LEU A 65 4.85 27.37 -13.50
C LEU A 65 3.60 27.51 -12.60
N GLY A 66 2.75 26.48 -12.55
CA GLY A 66 1.57 26.46 -11.70
C GLY A 66 1.85 25.92 -10.30
N VAL A 67 2.56 24.80 -10.23
CA VAL A 67 2.82 24.07 -8.96
C VAL A 67 3.75 24.85 -8.03
N ASP A 68 4.80 25.48 -8.57
CA ASP A 68 5.76 26.25 -7.77
C ASP A 68 5.15 27.53 -7.15
N LYS A 69 3.99 27.96 -7.64
CA LYS A 69 3.20 29.07 -7.08
C LYS A 69 2.06 28.62 -6.17
N GLY A 70 2.06 27.36 -5.73
CA GLY A 70 1.03 26.80 -4.86
C GLY A 70 -0.21 26.28 -5.56
N GLY A 71 -0.16 26.14 -6.89
CA GLY A 71 -1.21 25.47 -7.66
C GLY A 71 -1.16 23.95 -7.56
N ALA A 72 -2.24 23.30 -7.98
CA ALA A 72 -2.33 21.84 -8.07
C ALA A 72 -1.73 21.32 -9.38
N GLY A 73 -1.01 20.22 -9.32
CA GLY A 73 -0.44 19.57 -10.51
C GLY A 73 -1.43 18.72 -11.30
N ASP A 74 -2.61 18.45 -10.72
CA ASP A 74 -3.67 17.67 -11.35
C ASP A 74 -5.04 18.06 -10.80
N GLN A 75 -6.09 17.61 -11.45
CA GLN A 75 -7.47 17.71 -10.95
C GLN A 75 -7.66 16.75 -9.78
N GLY A 76 -8.53 17.11 -8.83
CA GLY A 76 -8.82 16.25 -7.69
C GLY A 76 -10.13 16.60 -7.01
N ILE A 77 -10.77 15.59 -6.44
CA ILE A 77 -11.90 15.74 -5.54
C ILE A 77 -11.50 15.09 -4.22
N MET A 78 -11.71 15.80 -3.12
CA MET A 78 -11.37 15.32 -1.78
C MET A 78 -12.64 15.16 -0.96
N TYR A 79 -12.73 14.04 -0.24
CA TYR A 79 -13.83 13.74 0.67
C TYR A 79 -13.28 13.60 2.08
N GLY A 80 -14.02 14.14 3.05
CA GLY A 80 -13.74 13.95 4.46
C GLY A 80 -14.97 13.41 5.17
N TYR A 81 -14.77 12.43 6.05
CA TYR A 81 -15.83 11.86 6.88
C TYR A 81 -15.28 11.50 8.26
N ALA A 82 -16.05 11.81 9.29
CA ALA A 82 -15.76 11.40 10.66
C ALA A 82 -17.08 11.07 11.38
N THR A 83 -17.03 10.11 12.28
CA THR A 83 -18.18 9.67 13.09
C THR A 83 -17.73 9.40 14.53
N ASN A 84 -18.66 9.43 15.46
CA ASN A 84 -18.41 9.12 16.87
C ASN A 84 -18.62 7.63 17.21
N GLU A 85 -18.73 6.76 16.21
CA GLU A 85 -18.95 5.32 16.40
C GLU A 85 -17.79 4.61 17.09
N THR A 86 -16.59 5.11 16.92
CA THR A 86 -15.36 4.57 17.51
C THR A 86 -14.48 5.68 18.07
N ALA A 87 -13.57 5.33 18.97
CA ALA A 87 -12.62 6.28 19.55
C ALA A 87 -11.71 6.92 18.49
N GLU A 88 -11.47 6.21 17.38
CA GLU A 88 -10.69 6.68 16.24
C GLU A 88 -11.49 7.61 15.32
N GLN A 89 -12.75 7.91 15.65
CA GLN A 89 -13.67 8.74 14.86
C GLN A 89 -13.94 8.18 13.44
N MET A 90 -13.91 6.88 13.32
CA MET A 90 -14.12 6.15 12.06
C MET A 90 -15.32 5.19 12.19
N PRO A 91 -15.95 4.81 11.07
CA PRO A 91 -17.05 3.83 11.07
C PRO A 91 -16.63 2.48 11.66
N ILE A 92 -17.53 1.85 12.43
CA ILE A 92 -17.31 0.53 13.04
C ILE A 92 -16.81 -0.51 12.01
N PRO A 93 -17.45 -0.71 10.83
CA PRO A 93 -16.99 -1.73 9.89
C PRO A 93 -15.57 -1.48 9.38
N TYR A 94 -15.23 -0.21 9.16
CA TYR A 94 -13.86 0.16 8.76
C TYR A 94 -12.84 -0.19 9.85
N MET A 95 -13.14 0.14 11.11
CA MET A 95 -12.23 -0.14 12.23
C MET A 95 -12.08 -1.64 12.49
N VAL A 96 -13.17 -2.42 12.37
CA VAL A 96 -13.10 -3.88 12.50
C VAL A 96 -12.19 -4.47 11.41
N ALA A 97 -12.38 -4.08 10.15
CA ALA A 97 -11.55 -4.53 9.04
C ALA A 97 -10.07 -4.16 9.25
N THR A 98 -9.81 -2.92 9.63
CA THR A 98 -8.44 -2.39 9.84
C THR A 98 -7.74 -3.10 11.00
N LYS A 99 -8.40 -3.24 12.16
CA LYS A 99 -7.84 -3.93 13.33
C LYS A 99 -7.58 -5.41 13.03
N PHE A 100 -8.47 -6.06 12.29
CA PHE A 100 -8.27 -7.45 11.86
C PHE A 100 -7.01 -7.59 10.98
N LEU A 101 -6.82 -6.71 9.98
CA LEU A 101 -5.63 -6.74 9.14
C LEU A 101 -4.35 -6.45 9.91
N GLN A 102 -4.39 -5.58 10.93
CA GLN A 102 -3.27 -5.34 11.83
C GLN A 102 -2.92 -6.58 12.67
N LEU A 103 -3.93 -7.27 13.21
CA LEU A 103 -3.72 -8.52 13.93
C LEU A 103 -3.12 -9.61 13.04
N LEU A 104 -3.62 -9.73 11.80
CA LEU A 104 -3.11 -10.67 10.82
C LEU A 104 -1.64 -10.38 10.45
N LYS A 105 -1.31 -9.10 10.23
CA LYS A 105 0.07 -8.66 9.94
C LYS A 105 1.05 -8.98 11.07
N ASN A 106 0.59 -8.87 12.32
CA ASN A 106 1.40 -9.12 13.51
C ASN A 106 1.33 -10.58 13.99
N HIS A 107 0.59 -11.42 13.28
CA HIS A 107 0.43 -12.83 13.65
C HIS A 107 1.79 -13.57 13.56
N PRO A 108 2.16 -14.38 14.57
CA PRO A 108 3.47 -15.04 14.61
C PRO A 108 3.65 -16.12 13.54
N SER A 109 2.55 -16.63 12.98
CA SER A 109 2.61 -17.65 11.93
C SER A 109 3.22 -17.12 10.65
N LYS A 110 4.22 -17.84 10.13
CA LYS A 110 4.83 -17.56 8.83
C LYS A 110 3.94 -17.95 7.64
N MET A 111 2.77 -18.53 7.89
CA MET A 111 1.82 -18.90 6.83
C MET A 111 1.24 -17.67 6.13
N PHE A 112 0.97 -16.61 6.87
CA PHE A 112 0.38 -15.39 6.32
C PHE A 112 1.46 -14.48 5.73
N ARG A 113 1.15 -13.96 4.55
CA ARG A 113 1.99 -13.05 3.81
C ARG A 113 1.51 -11.60 3.99
N ALA A 114 2.23 -10.65 3.40
CA ALA A 114 1.99 -9.23 3.62
C ALA A 114 0.73 -8.69 2.93
N ASP A 115 0.23 -9.36 1.88
CA ASP A 115 -0.93 -8.90 1.13
C ASP A 115 -2.21 -9.52 1.68
N ALA A 116 -3.09 -8.66 2.17
CA ALA A 116 -4.40 -9.07 2.67
C ALA A 116 -5.44 -7.97 2.46
N LYS A 117 -6.68 -8.39 2.23
CA LYS A 117 -7.85 -7.53 2.09
C LYS A 117 -8.95 -8.02 3.02
N ALA A 118 -9.65 -7.09 3.66
CA ALA A 118 -10.83 -7.40 4.47
C ALA A 118 -12.02 -6.54 4.03
N GLN A 119 -13.20 -7.12 4.07
CA GLN A 119 -14.45 -6.44 3.80
C GLN A 119 -15.46 -6.81 4.89
N ILE A 120 -16.16 -5.82 5.41
CA ILE A 120 -17.19 -5.96 6.43
C ILE A 120 -18.49 -5.37 5.88
N SER A 121 -19.58 -6.17 5.93
CA SER A 121 -20.93 -5.66 5.80
C SER A 121 -21.52 -5.49 7.20
N TYR A 122 -22.00 -4.30 7.49
CA TYR A 122 -22.55 -3.93 8.79
C TYR A 122 -23.94 -3.39 8.63
N ASP A 123 -24.87 -3.94 9.39
CA ASP A 123 -26.25 -3.50 9.44
C ASP A 123 -26.40 -2.49 10.60
N TYR A 124 -26.61 -1.24 10.26
CA TYR A 124 -26.73 -0.15 11.24
C TYR A 124 -28.05 -0.19 12.00
N ASP A 125 -29.11 -0.78 11.45
CA ASP A 125 -30.40 -0.87 12.12
C ASP A 125 -30.35 -1.89 13.26
N THR A 126 -29.67 -3.02 13.03
CA THR A 126 -29.53 -4.10 14.02
C THR A 126 -28.22 -4.04 14.82
N GLY A 127 -27.25 -3.22 14.42
CA GLY A 127 -25.94 -3.14 15.04
C GLY A 127 -25.08 -4.40 14.84
N ARG A 128 -25.27 -5.16 13.75
CA ARG A 128 -24.63 -6.46 13.54
C ARG A 128 -23.76 -6.49 12.28
N ILE A 129 -22.66 -7.23 12.40
CA ILE A 129 -21.86 -7.61 11.23
C ILE A 129 -22.61 -8.76 10.54
N THR A 130 -23.03 -8.56 9.29
CA THR A 130 -23.74 -9.55 8.48
C THR A 130 -22.80 -10.36 7.61
N THR A 131 -21.66 -9.76 7.22
CA THR A 131 -20.65 -10.46 6.42
C THR A 131 -19.25 -10.02 6.84
N PHE A 132 -18.36 -10.99 6.98
CA PHE A 132 -16.93 -10.78 7.13
C PHE A 132 -16.19 -11.55 6.03
N LEU A 133 -15.56 -10.85 5.12
CA LEU A 133 -14.73 -11.44 4.06
C LEU A 133 -13.27 -11.07 4.31
N CYS A 134 -12.39 -12.06 4.23
CA CYS A 134 -10.95 -11.84 4.20
C CYS A 134 -10.30 -12.61 3.06
N SER A 135 -9.49 -11.92 2.29
CA SER A 135 -8.58 -12.51 1.31
C SER A 135 -7.16 -12.23 1.75
N VAL A 136 -6.38 -13.27 1.98
CA VAL A 136 -5.00 -13.14 2.46
C VAL A 136 -4.06 -13.99 1.62
N GLN A 137 -2.93 -13.43 1.28
CA GLN A 137 -1.84 -14.20 0.68
C GLN A 137 -1.24 -15.13 1.75
N HIS A 138 -1.17 -16.41 1.45
CA HIS A 138 -0.67 -17.42 2.37
C HIS A 138 0.19 -18.47 1.66
N LEU A 139 0.96 -19.22 2.42
CA LEU A 139 1.59 -20.45 1.93
C LEU A 139 0.52 -21.48 1.61
N SER A 140 0.79 -22.36 0.64
CA SER A 140 -0.14 -23.43 0.28
C SER A 140 -0.53 -24.25 1.52
N LEU A 141 -1.84 -24.44 1.71
CA LEU A 141 -2.40 -25.25 2.80
C LEU A 141 -2.35 -26.75 2.49
N ILE A 142 -1.83 -27.15 1.32
CA ILE A 142 -1.84 -28.57 0.86
C ILE A 142 -0.93 -29.48 1.73
N HIS A 143 -0.11 -28.89 2.58
CA HIS A 143 0.86 -29.62 3.43
C HIS A 143 0.62 -29.43 4.95
N ILE A 144 -0.60 -29.08 5.32
CA ILE A 144 -0.98 -29.03 6.75
C ILE A 144 -1.74 -30.30 7.11
#